data_d20db2bb032658be677700cf73bd77b8
#
_entry.id   d20db2bb032658be677700cf73bd77b8
#
_cell.length_a   1.000
_cell.length_b   1.000
_cell.length_c   1.000
_cell.angle_alpha   90.00
_cell.angle_beta   90.00
_cell.angle_gamma   90.00
#
_symmetry.space_group_name_H-M   'P 1'
#
loop_
_entity.id
_entity.type
_entity.pdbx_description
1 polymer ?
#
loop_
_entity_poly.entity_id
_entity_poly.type
_entity_poly.pdbx_seq_one_letter_code
_entity_poly.pdbx_strand_id
1 'polypeptide(L)'
;MATRNFVPRKTGEGSVGTEKKHWGGAFFDKLAVKTLEVIGGGTENDAQPATVGWVKSKAQELVKNAFATLGVRYLIEENGYLCMGALFGNFKIQWGCVYGERVTTPDQSILITPLVSISEELFSCGNVNVAGGNADYNWKNNHAIVSTIYNQGTNKLSVSSTFFGRAYIIRWLLIGV
;
A
#
# COMPACT_ATOMS: atom_id res chain seq x y z
N MET A 1 -57.69 -26.25 7.56
CA MET A 1 -57.86 -25.32 8.69
C MET A 1 -56.89 -24.19 8.49
N ALA A 2 -57.33 -22.92 8.46
CA ALA A 2 -56.42 -21.79 8.39
C ALA A 2 -55.84 -21.57 9.79
N THR A 3 -54.51 -21.57 9.91
CA THR A 3 -53.80 -21.23 11.13
C THR A 3 -53.95 -19.72 11.38
N ARG A 4 -54.37 -19.33 12.58
CA ARG A 4 -54.49 -17.94 12.93
C ARG A 4 -53.10 -17.32 13.09
N ASN A 5 -52.91 -16.16 12.49
CA ASN A 5 -51.66 -15.38 12.66
C ASN A 5 -51.54 -14.93 14.14
N PHE A 6 -50.36 -15.06 14.68
CA PHE A 6 -50.00 -14.46 15.95
C PHE A 6 -49.62 -13.01 15.73
N VAL A 7 -50.54 -12.08 15.99
CA VAL A 7 -50.36 -10.65 15.67
C VAL A 7 -50.38 -9.85 16.99
N PRO A 8 -49.38 -8.99 17.26
CA PRO A 8 -49.41 -8.09 18.40
C PRO A 8 -50.49 -7.04 18.20
N ARG A 9 -51.07 -6.54 19.29
CA ARG A 9 -52.14 -5.50 19.27
C ARG A 9 -51.65 -4.14 18.80
N LYS A 10 -50.34 -3.85 19.09
CA LYS A 10 -49.66 -2.64 18.65
C LYS A 10 -48.27 -2.93 18.12
N THR A 11 -47.75 -2.12 17.25
CA THR A 11 -46.38 -2.22 16.76
C THR A 11 -45.38 -2.09 17.92
N GLY A 12 -44.44 -3.01 18.04
CA GLY A 12 -43.46 -3.05 19.12
C GLY A 12 -43.97 -3.67 20.43
N GLU A 13 -45.20 -4.23 20.46
CA GLU A 13 -45.73 -4.90 21.60
C GLU A 13 -45.34 -6.41 21.62
N GLY A 14 -44.89 -6.86 22.75
CA GLY A 14 -44.61 -8.26 23.01
C GLY A 14 -43.23 -8.74 22.57
N SER A 15 -42.82 -9.83 23.16
CA SER A 15 -41.58 -10.55 22.82
C SER A 15 -41.81 -12.03 22.80
N VAL A 16 -41.03 -12.78 22.04
CA VAL A 16 -41.01 -14.24 22.08
C VAL A 16 -39.84 -14.68 22.91
N GLY A 17 -40.08 -15.02 24.16
CA GLY A 17 -39.05 -15.32 25.17
C GLY A 17 -38.59 -14.10 25.98
N THR A 18 -37.66 -14.32 26.87
CA THR A 18 -37.00 -13.29 27.68
C THR A 18 -35.50 -13.60 27.75
N GLU A 19 -34.69 -12.68 28.28
CA GLU A 19 -33.25 -12.91 28.49
C GLU A 19 -32.96 -14.17 29.32
N LYS A 20 -33.82 -14.51 30.27
CA LYS A 20 -33.66 -15.66 31.14
C LYS A 20 -34.36 -16.93 30.63
N LYS A 21 -35.34 -16.80 29.74
CA LYS A 21 -36.13 -17.93 29.20
C LYS A 21 -36.33 -17.71 27.71
N HIS A 22 -35.49 -18.33 26.91
CA HIS A 22 -35.53 -18.29 25.46
C HIS A 22 -35.80 -19.67 24.88
N TRP A 23 -36.27 -19.69 23.63
CA TRP A 23 -36.52 -20.92 22.92
C TRP A 23 -35.23 -21.56 22.45
N GLY A 24 -35.11 -22.87 22.54
CA GLY A 24 -33.95 -23.63 22.09
C GLY A 24 -33.75 -23.64 20.57
N GLY A 25 -34.80 -23.31 19.80
CA GLY A 25 -34.73 -23.21 18.36
C GLY A 25 -36.05 -22.78 17.74
N ALA A 26 -36.00 -22.23 16.54
CA ALA A 26 -37.14 -21.90 15.70
C ALA A 26 -36.80 -22.16 14.23
N PHE A 27 -37.76 -22.70 13.47
CA PHE A 27 -37.64 -23.02 12.07
C PHE A 27 -38.60 -22.14 11.26
N PHE A 28 -38.08 -21.35 10.34
CA PHE A 28 -38.87 -20.48 9.47
C PHE A 28 -38.46 -20.70 8.03
N ASP A 29 -39.42 -20.79 7.12
CA ASP A 29 -39.12 -20.76 5.68
C ASP A 29 -38.62 -19.39 5.26
N LYS A 30 -39.11 -18.34 5.91
CA LYS A 30 -38.69 -16.95 5.65
C LYS A 30 -38.81 -16.14 6.93
N LEU A 31 -37.75 -15.45 7.30
CA LEU A 31 -37.71 -14.48 8.39
C LEU A 31 -37.51 -13.07 7.82
N ALA A 32 -38.51 -12.21 8.02
CA ALA A 32 -38.40 -10.78 7.71
C ALA A 32 -38.34 -9.98 9.00
N VAL A 33 -37.20 -9.39 9.29
CA VAL A 33 -36.95 -8.58 10.49
C VAL A 33 -36.44 -7.21 10.11
N LYS A 34 -36.83 -6.17 10.86
CA LYS A 34 -36.32 -4.82 10.67
C LYS A 34 -34.88 -4.69 11.13
N THR A 35 -34.53 -5.36 12.20
CA THR A 35 -33.18 -5.41 12.76
C THR A 35 -32.93 -6.83 13.28
N LEU A 36 -31.81 -7.43 12.91
CA LEU A 36 -31.35 -8.70 13.42
C LEU A 36 -30.10 -8.44 14.28
N GLU A 37 -30.22 -8.73 15.59
CA GLU A 37 -29.08 -8.77 16.51
C GLU A 37 -28.73 -10.23 16.76
N VAL A 38 -27.49 -10.62 16.47
CA VAL A 38 -27.00 -11.97 16.74
C VAL A 38 -26.13 -11.91 18.00
N ILE A 39 -26.69 -12.37 19.13
CA ILE A 39 -26.00 -12.39 20.41
C ILE A 39 -25.17 -13.70 20.50
N GLY A 40 -23.88 -13.59 20.78
CA GLY A 40 -22.96 -14.71 20.86
C GLY A 40 -22.41 -15.24 19.55
N GLY A 41 -22.73 -14.58 18.45
CA GLY A 41 -22.17 -14.87 17.13
C GLY A 41 -20.95 -14.02 16.86
N GLY A 42 -19.77 -14.56 16.86
CA GLY A 42 -18.64 -13.69 16.56
C GLY A 42 -17.27 -14.29 16.48
N THR A 43 -17.13 -15.58 16.55
CA THR A 43 -15.80 -16.15 16.35
C THR A 43 -15.87 -17.48 15.63
N GLU A 44 -15.26 -17.53 14.47
CA GLU A 44 -14.67 -18.71 13.81
C GLU A 44 -15.52 -19.98 13.67
N ASN A 45 -16.83 -19.91 13.94
CA ASN A 45 -17.70 -21.05 13.76
C ASN A 45 -18.52 -20.85 12.45
N ASP A 46 -18.26 -21.68 11.47
CA ASP A 46 -18.90 -21.65 10.13
C ASP A 46 -20.44 -21.77 10.17
N ALA A 47 -21.00 -22.12 11.31
CA ALA A 47 -22.44 -22.29 11.51
C ALA A 47 -23.18 -20.99 11.90
N GLN A 48 -22.48 -19.87 12.10
CA GLN A 48 -23.12 -18.63 12.56
C GLN A 48 -23.28 -17.60 11.43
N PRO A 49 -24.41 -16.87 11.37
CA PRO A 49 -24.59 -15.82 10.37
C PRO A 49 -23.58 -14.70 10.58
N ALA A 50 -22.79 -14.44 9.55
CA ALA A 50 -21.79 -13.38 9.56
C ALA A 50 -22.46 -12.00 9.52
N THR A 51 -22.03 -11.09 10.39
CA THR A 51 -22.43 -9.69 10.29
C THR A 51 -21.75 -9.01 9.10
N VAL A 52 -22.35 -7.95 8.56
CA VAL A 52 -21.76 -7.18 7.46
C VAL A 52 -20.38 -6.61 7.85
N GLY A 53 -20.22 -6.19 9.09
CA GLY A 53 -18.93 -5.71 9.63
C GLY A 53 -17.85 -6.81 9.62
N TRP A 54 -18.19 -7.99 10.07
CA TRP A 54 -17.29 -9.15 10.07
C TRP A 54 -16.88 -9.54 8.63
N VAL A 55 -17.86 -9.63 7.71
CA VAL A 55 -17.58 -9.94 6.28
C VAL A 55 -16.64 -8.91 5.66
N LYS A 56 -16.87 -7.61 5.88
CA LYS A 56 -15.99 -6.55 5.39
C LYS A 56 -14.57 -6.69 5.95
N SER A 57 -14.45 -6.90 7.25
CA SER A 57 -13.15 -7.04 7.92
C SER A 57 -12.39 -8.26 7.40
N LYS A 58 -13.04 -9.41 7.29
CA LYS A 58 -12.43 -10.65 6.77
C LYS A 58 -12.07 -10.53 5.28
N ALA A 59 -12.89 -9.90 4.47
CA ALA A 59 -12.57 -9.65 3.07
C ALA A 59 -11.32 -8.76 2.91
N GLN A 60 -11.21 -7.70 3.69
CA GLN A 60 -10.02 -6.83 3.69
C GLN A 60 -8.76 -7.58 4.13
N GLU A 61 -8.86 -8.40 5.18
CA GLU A 61 -7.76 -9.23 5.68
C GLU A 61 -7.31 -10.24 4.61
N LEU A 62 -8.25 -10.96 3.99
CA LEU A 62 -7.96 -11.93 2.93
C LEU A 62 -7.26 -11.28 1.73
N VAL A 63 -7.75 -10.13 1.28
CA VAL A 63 -7.15 -9.38 0.17
C VAL A 63 -5.73 -8.94 0.54
N LYS A 64 -5.53 -8.38 1.73
CA LYS A 64 -4.21 -7.97 2.22
C LYS A 64 -3.23 -9.16 2.29
N ASN A 65 -3.68 -10.29 2.83
CA ASN A 65 -2.87 -11.49 2.93
C ASN A 65 -2.55 -12.09 1.56
N ALA A 66 -3.50 -12.09 0.63
CA ALA A 66 -3.28 -12.54 -0.73
C ALA A 66 -2.21 -11.69 -1.44
N PHE A 67 -2.29 -10.36 -1.35
CA PHE A 67 -1.25 -9.49 -1.92
C PHE A 67 0.11 -9.70 -1.25
N ALA A 68 0.16 -9.84 0.07
CA ALA A 68 1.41 -10.12 0.78
C ALA A 68 2.03 -11.46 0.35
N THR A 69 1.22 -12.51 0.19
CA THR A 69 1.65 -13.83 -0.28
C THR A 69 2.20 -13.77 -1.72
N LEU A 70 1.61 -12.93 -2.56
CA LEU A 70 2.08 -12.68 -3.93
C LEU A 70 3.34 -11.79 -3.98
N GLY A 71 3.84 -11.33 -2.84
CA GLY A 71 5.04 -10.50 -2.75
C GLY A 71 4.81 -9.02 -3.05
N VAL A 72 3.56 -8.55 -3.03
CA VAL A 72 3.27 -7.11 -3.15
C VAL A 72 3.70 -6.41 -1.87
N ARG A 73 4.63 -5.48 -1.99
CA ARG A 73 5.18 -4.69 -0.88
C ARG A 73 5.40 -3.25 -1.33
N TYR A 74 5.24 -2.31 -0.42
CA TYR A 74 5.46 -0.90 -0.71
C TYR A 74 5.93 -0.13 0.52
N LEU A 75 6.63 0.95 0.27
CA LEU A 75 6.99 1.99 1.22
C LEU A 75 6.76 3.34 0.52
N ILE A 76 5.82 4.13 1.01
CA ILE A 76 5.47 5.43 0.42
C ILE A 76 6.04 6.53 1.33
N GLU A 77 7.30 6.85 1.10
CA GLU A 77 8.06 7.88 1.79
C GLU A 77 8.89 8.68 0.77
N GLU A 78 9.70 9.64 1.22
CA GLU A 78 10.61 10.41 0.35
C GLU A 78 11.55 9.48 -0.42
N ASN A 79 12.07 8.46 0.26
CA ASN A 79 12.76 7.34 -0.35
C ASN A 79 11.86 6.12 -0.23
N GLY A 80 11.30 5.67 -1.34
CA GLY A 80 10.26 4.66 -1.31
C GLY A 80 10.38 3.63 -2.42
N TYR A 81 9.51 2.63 -2.35
CA TYR A 81 9.41 1.59 -3.38
C TYR A 81 8.01 1.00 -3.46
N LEU A 82 7.71 0.43 -4.61
CA LEU A 82 6.57 -0.43 -4.89
C LEU A 82 7.09 -1.71 -5.55
N CYS A 83 6.88 -2.86 -4.92
CA CYS A 83 7.08 -4.18 -5.51
C CYS A 83 5.72 -4.79 -5.82
N MET A 84 5.49 -5.17 -7.06
CA MET A 84 4.19 -5.70 -7.50
C MET A 84 4.09 -7.22 -7.35
N GLY A 85 5.17 -7.88 -6.94
CA GLY A 85 5.20 -9.31 -6.69
C GLY A 85 5.16 -10.20 -7.92
N ALA A 86 5.11 -11.51 -7.68
CA ALA A 86 5.22 -12.53 -8.73
C ALA A 86 4.10 -12.45 -9.78
N LEU A 87 2.90 -12.00 -9.41
CA LEU A 87 1.77 -11.85 -10.33
C LEU A 87 2.08 -10.88 -11.49
N PHE A 88 2.97 -9.91 -11.26
CA PHE A 88 3.39 -8.92 -12.23
C PHE A 88 4.88 -9.06 -12.59
N GLY A 89 5.40 -10.30 -12.60
CA GLY A 89 6.78 -10.57 -12.97
C GLY A 89 7.82 -9.98 -12.01
N ASN A 90 7.46 -9.77 -10.74
CA ASN A 90 8.29 -9.10 -9.72
C ASN A 90 8.70 -7.66 -10.07
N PHE A 91 7.88 -6.97 -10.86
CA PHE A 91 8.12 -5.60 -11.24
C PHE A 91 8.26 -4.67 -10.02
N LYS A 92 9.26 -3.82 -10.04
CA LYS A 92 9.63 -2.92 -8.94
C LYS A 92 9.82 -1.51 -9.46
N ILE A 93 9.32 -0.55 -8.71
CA ILE A 93 9.57 0.88 -8.89
C ILE A 93 10.17 1.39 -7.59
N GLN A 94 11.27 2.11 -7.68
CA GLN A 94 11.90 2.76 -6.53
C GLN A 94 12.20 4.20 -6.87
N TRP A 95 12.05 5.06 -5.89
CA TRP A 95 12.32 6.49 -6.01
C TRP A 95 12.99 7.01 -4.76
N GLY A 96 13.61 8.15 -4.89
CA GLY A 96 14.20 8.78 -3.71
C GLY A 96 14.80 10.14 -3.98
N CYS A 97 15.24 10.71 -2.87
CA CYS A 97 15.93 11.97 -2.81
C CYS A 97 17.20 11.82 -1.99
N VAL A 98 18.31 12.35 -2.48
CA VAL A 98 19.58 12.39 -1.77
C VAL A 98 20.06 13.83 -1.73
N TYR A 99 20.36 14.27 -0.52
CA TYR A 99 20.95 15.60 -0.27
C TYR A 99 22.45 15.43 -0.05
N GLY A 100 23.25 16.24 -0.70
CA GLY A 100 24.69 16.19 -0.54
C GLY A 100 25.31 17.57 -0.51
N GLU A 101 26.48 17.63 0.11
CA GLU A 101 27.31 18.82 0.14
C GLU A 101 28.18 18.89 -1.13
N ARG A 102 28.87 20.03 -1.30
CA ARG A 102 29.78 20.26 -2.41
C ARG A 102 30.80 19.14 -2.56
N VAL A 103 30.88 18.56 -3.74
CA VAL A 103 31.96 17.66 -4.13
C VAL A 103 33.05 18.50 -4.80
N THR A 104 34.27 18.38 -4.30
CA THR A 104 35.42 19.24 -4.72
C THR A 104 36.08 18.77 -6.01
N THR A 105 35.82 17.54 -6.44
CA THR A 105 36.37 16.95 -7.67
C THR A 105 35.31 16.92 -8.76
N PRO A 106 35.55 17.51 -9.94
CA PRO A 106 34.65 17.30 -11.10
C PRO A 106 34.60 15.82 -11.47
N ASP A 107 33.48 15.37 -12.01
CA ASP A 107 33.25 14.02 -12.51
C ASP A 107 33.09 12.91 -11.43
N GLN A 108 32.79 13.25 -10.18
CA GLN A 108 32.39 12.24 -9.20
C GLN A 108 30.97 11.75 -9.43
N SER A 109 30.83 10.45 -9.39
CA SER A 109 29.51 9.82 -9.32
C SER A 109 29.09 9.65 -7.85
N ILE A 110 27.84 9.93 -7.56
CA ILE A 110 27.21 9.67 -6.28
C ILE A 110 26.57 8.28 -6.34
N LEU A 111 26.95 7.42 -5.39
CA LEU A 111 26.42 6.07 -5.27
C LEU A 111 25.21 6.06 -4.34
N ILE A 112 24.07 5.73 -4.87
CA ILE A 112 22.81 5.58 -4.14
C ILE A 112 22.56 4.09 -3.94
N THR A 113 22.17 3.69 -2.74
CA THR A 113 21.75 2.31 -2.46
C THR A 113 20.24 2.25 -2.49
N PRO A 114 19.63 1.64 -3.53
CA PRO A 114 18.20 1.39 -3.56
C PRO A 114 17.75 0.51 -2.40
N LEU A 115 16.53 0.71 -1.94
CA LEU A 115 15.95 -0.01 -0.80
C LEU A 115 15.73 -1.50 -1.09
N VAL A 116 15.45 -1.82 -2.36
CA VAL A 116 15.19 -3.18 -2.81
C VAL A 116 16.09 -3.49 -4.01
N SER A 117 16.71 -4.66 -4.02
CA SER A 117 17.52 -5.09 -5.14
C SER A 117 16.68 -5.35 -6.40
N ILE A 118 17.23 -5.01 -7.55
CA ILE A 118 16.66 -5.23 -8.87
C ILE A 118 17.57 -6.23 -9.60
N SER A 119 16.97 -7.28 -10.15
CA SER A 119 17.68 -8.31 -10.91
C SER A 119 17.92 -7.93 -12.37
N GLU A 120 17.05 -7.09 -12.93
CA GLU A 120 17.17 -6.55 -14.27
C GLU A 120 16.64 -5.12 -14.28
N GLU A 121 17.50 -4.18 -14.66
CA GLU A 121 17.13 -2.78 -14.83
C GLU A 121 16.39 -2.61 -16.16
N LEU A 122 15.20 -2.03 -16.10
CA LEU A 122 14.43 -1.63 -17.28
C LEU A 122 14.60 -0.13 -17.57
N PHE A 123 14.72 0.67 -16.52
CA PHE A 123 14.86 2.10 -16.64
C PHE A 123 15.44 2.72 -15.37
N SER A 124 16.36 3.67 -15.55
CA SER A 124 16.79 4.54 -14.47
C SER A 124 16.88 5.98 -14.95
N CYS A 125 16.53 6.91 -14.09
CA CYS A 125 16.76 8.33 -14.32
C CYS A 125 17.07 9.05 -13.02
N GLY A 126 17.78 10.16 -13.15
CA GLY A 126 18.09 11.06 -12.06
C GLY A 126 18.01 12.51 -12.52
N ASN A 127 17.66 13.38 -11.59
CA ASN A 127 17.71 14.82 -11.76
C ASN A 127 18.56 15.40 -10.63
N VAL A 128 19.52 16.26 -11.00
CA VAL A 128 20.39 16.94 -10.06
C VAL A 128 20.02 18.40 -10.01
N ASN A 129 19.59 18.87 -8.85
CA ASN A 129 19.31 20.27 -8.58
C ASN A 129 20.35 20.83 -7.61
N VAL A 130 20.72 22.09 -7.81
CA VAL A 130 21.59 22.79 -6.85
C VAL A 130 20.77 23.23 -5.65
N ALA A 131 21.21 22.88 -4.45
CA ALA A 131 20.62 23.36 -3.20
C ALA A 131 21.12 24.78 -2.91
N GLY A 132 20.20 25.70 -2.60
CA GLY A 132 20.53 27.10 -2.27
C GLY A 132 20.72 27.98 -3.50
N GLY A 133 19.65 28.19 -4.27
CA GLY A 133 19.66 29.08 -5.43
C GLY A 133 19.77 30.55 -5.02
N ASN A 134 20.89 31.20 -5.28
CA ASN A 134 20.87 32.63 -5.57
C ASN A 134 20.29 32.82 -6.98
N ALA A 135 19.43 33.81 -7.14
CA ALA A 135 18.73 34.14 -8.38
C ALA A 135 19.64 34.45 -9.61
N ASP A 136 20.92 34.52 -9.41
CA ASP A 136 21.93 34.83 -10.45
C ASP A 136 22.46 33.61 -11.22
N TYR A 137 21.88 32.43 -11.00
CA TYR A 137 22.30 31.25 -11.73
C TYR A 137 21.71 31.27 -13.17
N ASN A 138 22.56 31.62 -14.11
CA ASN A 138 22.17 31.67 -15.51
C ASN A 138 22.00 30.26 -16.11
N TRP A 139 20.83 29.64 -15.83
CA TRP A 139 20.47 28.30 -16.28
C TRP A 139 20.56 28.10 -17.78
N LYS A 140 20.60 29.19 -18.58
CA LYS A 140 20.67 29.14 -20.04
C LYS A 140 21.99 28.59 -20.58
N ASN A 141 23.07 28.63 -19.82
CA ASN A 141 24.41 28.26 -20.30
C ASN A 141 24.97 26.99 -19.62
N ASN A 142 24.28 26.39 -18.65
CA ASN A 142 24.79 25.27 -17.92
C ASN A 142 23.80 24.09 -17.98
N HIS A 143 23.90 23.28 -18.99
CA HIS A 143 23.21 22.01 -19.07
C HIS A 143 23.94 21.01 -18.21
N ALA A 144 23.32 20.60 -17.08
CA ALA A 144 23.80 19.46 -16.33
C ALA A 144 23.60 18.20 -17.17
N ILE A 145 24.67 17.58 -17.55
CA ILE A 145 24.60 16.21 -18.08
C ILE A 145 24.45 15.32 -16.85
N VAL A 146 23.33 14.63 -16.75
CA VAL A 146 23.09 13.63 -15.71
C VAL A 146 23.08 12.27 -16.37
N SER A 147 23.95 11.40 -15.90
CA SER A 147 23.99 9.99 -16.31
C SER A 147 23.63 9.13 -15.09
N THR A 148 22.79 8.15 -15.30
CA THR A 148 22.44 7.15 -14.30
C THR A 148 22.84 5.77 -14.79
N ILE A 149 23.50 4.99 -13.96
CA ILE A 149 23.89 3.61 -14.24
C ILE A 149 23.60 2.77 -12.98
N TYR A 150 22.77 1.77 -13.13
CA TYR A 150 22.55 0.80 -12.05
C TYR A 150 23.50 -0.37 -12.19
N ASN A 151 24.14 -0.75 -11.09
CA ASN A 151 24.98 -1.93 -11.00
C ASN A 151 24.27 -3.00 -10.18
N GLN A 152 23.81 -4.04 -10.86
CA GLN A 152 23.09 -5.18 -10.25
C GLN A 152 23.92 -5.91 -9.21
N GLY A 153 25.21 -6.16 -9.52
CA GLY A 153 26.09 -6.92 -8.64
C GLY A 153 26.35 -6.26 -7.29
N THR A 154 26.29 -4.95 -7.23
CA THR A 154 26.50 -4.16 -5.99
C THR A 154 25.24 -3.55 -5.43
N ASN A 155 24.12 -3.65 -6.13
CA ASN A 155 22.85 -2.94 -5.82
C ASN A 155 23.09 -1.43 -5.60
N LYS A 156 23.78 -0.79 -6.55
CA LYS A 156 24.11 0.63 -6.51
C LYS A 156 23.61 1.33 -7.76
N LEU A 157 22.95 2.46 -7.58
CA LEU A 157 22.66 3.41 -8.63
C LEU A 157 23.74 4.51 -8.61
N SER A 158 24.53 4.58 -9.63
CA SER A 158 25.52 5.65 -9.84
C SER A 158 24.86 6.81 -10.56
N VAL A 159 24.90 8.00 -9.97
CA VAL A 159 24.44 9.23 -10.59
C VAL A 159 25.64 10.14 -10.79
N SER A 160 25.98 10.42 -12.03
CA SER A 160 27.07 11.32 -12.39
C SER A 160 26.51 12.65 -12.92
N SER A 161 27.10 13.74 -12.54
CA SER A 161 26.71 15.06 -13.03
C SER A 161 27.91 16.02 -13.07
N THR A 162 27.93 16.86 -14.06
CA THR A 162 28.92 17.95 -14.17
C THR A 162 28.71 19.06 -13.12
N PHE A 163 27.67 18.95 -12.28
CA PHE A 163 27.19 20.00 -11.37
C PHE A 163 27.52 19.81 -9.89
N PHE A 164 28.32 18.86 -9.51
CA PHE A 164 28.61 18.60 -8.10
C PHE A 164 29.51 19.63 -7.39
N GLY A 165 29.85 20.74 -8.04
CA GLY A 165 30.63 21.82 -7.44
C GLY A 165 29.92 22.64 -6.34
N ARG A 166 28.66 22.33 -5.99
CA ARG A 166 27.86 22.98 -4.93
C ARG A 166 27.04 21.95 -4.18
N ALA A 167 26.39 22.34 -3.10
CA ALA A 167 25.39 21.51 -2.45
C ALA A 167 24.30 21.13 -3.45
N TYR A 168 23.89 19.87 -3.45
CA TYR A 168 23.01 19.32 -4.48
C TYR A 168 21.87 18.50 -3.88
N ILE A 169 20.82 18.35 -4.66
CA ILE A 169 19.69 17.46 -4.39
C ILE A 169 19.55 16.54 -5.61
N ILE A 170 19.69 15.25 -5.41
CA ILE A 170 19.47 14.25 -6.45
C ILE A 170 18.09 13.64 -6.21
N ARG A 171 17.20 13.74 -7.20
CA ARG A 171 15.97 12.94 -7.27
C ARG A 171 16.18 11.84 -8.28
N TRP A 172 15.83 10.63 -7.91
CA TRP A 172 16.08 9.46 -8.76
C TRP A 172 14.87 8.55 -8.82
N LEU A 173 14.78 7.82 -9.91
CA LEU A 173 13.80 6.78 -10.17
C LEU A 173 14.52 5.56 -10.76
N LEU A 174 14.20 4.37 -10.28
CA LEU A 174 14.74 3.11 -10.74
C LEU A 174 13.58 2.12 -10.92
N ILE A 175 13.50 1.52 -12.10
CA ILE A 175 12.45 0.57 -12.47
C ILE A 175 13.11 -0.70 -12.98
N GLY A 176 12.62 -1.85 -12.55
CA GLY A 176 13.11 -3.15 -12.98
C GLY A 176 12.34 -4.33 -12.38
N VAL A 177 12.89 -5.49 -12.48
CA VAL A 177 12.31 -6.74 -11.97
C VAL A 177 13.21 -7.42 -10.97
#